data_42d704bcd6a81afca86f2a2984daefec
#
_entry.id   42d704bcd6a81afca86f2a2984daefec
#
_cell.length_a   1.000
_cell.length_b   1.000
_cell.length_c   1.000
_cell.angle_alpha   90.00
_cell.angle_beta   90.00
_cell.angle_gamma   90.00
#
_symmetry.space_group_name_H-M   'P 1'
#
loop_
_entity.id
_entity.type
_entity.pdbx_description
1 polymer ?
#
loop_
_entity_poly.entity_id
_entity_poly.type
_entity_poly.pdbx_seq_one_letter_code
_entity_poly.pdbx_strand_id
1 'polypeptide(L)'
;MAKDGIQLVSVTNHFKFLAPDGKQRAADALDADCVQTVAKNYPNNRASKFLEWFTYSDNSIDGQSKKKAYTLIESALLDSMEPGTIKCLQQIHAYLFGGLYDFAGQIRQKTIWKDGTLFCRAEYLMKNLRLIEAMPETTFDEIVGKYVEMNVAHPFMEGNGRSTRIWLDLIFKKRLKLCVDWSKIDKKEYLEAMRRSTTDARMIKSLLHGAMTDKIDDREIFMKGIDYSYYYEQTD
;
A
#
# COMPACT_ATOMS: atom_id res chain seq x y z
N MET A 1 29.55 14.35 14.04
CA MET A 1 29.39 14.95 12.72
C MET A 1 30.43 16.04 12.39
N ALA A 2 30.88 16.82 13.34
CA ALA A 2 31.99 17.76 13.10
C ALA A 2 33.39 17.10 12.94
N LYS A 3 33.51 15.79 13.14
CA LYS A 3 34.77 15.04 13.01
C LYS A 3 35.14 14.69 11.58
N ASP A 4 34.20 14.77 10.65
CA ASP A 4 34.37 14.24 9.28
C ASP A 4 34.44 15.35 8.22
N GLY A 5 34.66 16.62 8.63
CA GLY A 5 34.88 17.73 7.71
C GLY A 5 33.66 18.22 6.94
N ILE A 6 32.46 17.70 7.25
CA ILE A 6 31.20 18.14 6.60
C ILE A 6 30.70 19.38 7.33
N GLN A 7 30.74 20.54 6.65
CA GLN A 7 30.09 21.75 7.15
C GLN A 7 28.58 21.65 6.95
N LEU A 8 27.85 21.21 7.98
CA LEU A 8 26.39 21.06 7.96
C LEU A 8 25.64 22.30 7.50
N VAL A 9 26.15 23.50 7.79
CA VAL A 9 25.50 24.79 7.47
C VAL A 9 25.41 25.06 5.95
N SER A 10 26.27 24.44 5.15
CA SER A 10 26.29 24.65 3.69
C SER A 10 25.41 23.66 2.91
N VAL A 11 24.90 22.62 3.56
CA VAL A 11 24.18 21.51 2.92
C VAL A 11 22.80 21.24 3.54
N THR A 12 22.43 22.00 4.59
CA THR A 12 21.10 21.92 5.19
C THR A 12 20.21 23.07 4.70
N ASN A 13 19.03 22.73 4.23
CA ASN A 13 17.98 23.69 3.96
C ASN A 13 16.99 23.68 5.14
N HIS A 14 16.67 24.87 5.64
CA HIS A 14 15.70 25.04 6.71
C HIS A 14 14.30 25.22 6.15
N PHE A 15 13.39 24.31 6.47
CA PHE A 15 11.99 24.39 6.06
C PHE A 15 11.07 24.61 7.24
N LYS A 16 10.04 25.41 7.03
CA LYS A 16 8.89 25.48 7.95
C LYS A 16 7.75 24.70 7.33
N PHE A 17 7.19 23.76 8.08
CA PHE A 17 6.03 23.00 7.67
C PHE A 17 4.92 23.06 8.72
N LEU A 18 3.69 22.92 8.28
CA LEU A 18 2.53 22.82 9.15
C LEU A 18 2.39 21.38 9.64
N ALA A 19 2.56 21.18 10.93
CA ALA A 19 2.39 19.87 11.54
C ALA A 19 0.88 19.51 11.66
N PRO A 20 0.51 18.21 11.82
CA PRO A 20 -0.88 17.77 11.93
C PRO A 20 -1.66 18.43 13.07
N ASP A 21 -0.96 18.93 14.10
CA ASP A 21 -1.54 19.69 15.22
C ASP A 21 -1.78 21.18 14.92
N GLY A 22 -1.61 21.60 13.66
CA GLY A 22 -1.82 22.97 13.20
C GLY A 22 -0.68 23.95 13.56
N LYS A 23 0.41 23.49 14.17
CA LYS A 23 1.55 24.33 14.54
C LYS A 23 2.62 24.34 13.45
N GLN A 24 3.21 25.49 13.20
CA GLN A 24 4.39 25.57 12.36
C GLN A 24 5.62 25.05 13.11
N ARG A 25 6.34 24.13 12.47
CA ARG A 25 7.59 23.58 12.98
C ARG A 25 8.69 23.78 11.95
N ALA A 26 9.92 24.00 12.41
CA ALA A 26 11.09 24.04 11.57
C ALA A 26 11.71 22.65 11.50
N ALA A 27 12.17 22.25 10.32
CA ALA A 27 12.98 21.05 10.13
C ALA A 27 14.14 21.36 9.18
N ASP A 28 15.25 20.72 9.44
CA ASP A 28 16.42 20.76 8.57
C ASP A 28 16.32 19.61 7.57
N ALA A 29 16.46 19.91 6.29
CA ALA A 29 16.53 18.92 5.23
C ALA A 29 17.93 18.93 4.59
N LEU A 30 18.40 17.75 4.27
CA LEU A 30 19.63 17.52 3.53
C LEU A 30 19.27 17.17 2.08
N ASP A 31 20.09 17.60 1.13
CA ASP A 31 19.97 17.09 -0.23
C ASP A 31 20.37 15.60 -0.32
N ALA A 32 20.03 14.97 -1.46
CA ALA A 32 20.24 13.53 -1.65
C ALA A 32 21.72 13.13 -1.56
N ASP A 33 22.62 13.94 -2.11
CA ASP A 33 24.06 13.66 -2.12
C ASP A 33 24.65 13.78 -0.72
N CYS A 34 24.19 14.73 0.05
CA CYS A 34 24.58 14.91 1.43
C CYS A 34 24.09 13.75 2.32
N VAL A 35 22.84 13.33 2.15
CA VAL A 35 22.29 12.16 2.87
C VAL A 35 23.09 10.90 2.56
N GLN A 36 23.45 10.66 1.30
CA GLN A 36 24.30 9.53 0.92
C GLN A 36 25.69 9.61 1.55
N THR A 37 26.29 10.80 1.54
CA THR A 37 27.64 11.03 2.10
C THR A 37 27.65 10.79 3.61
N VAL A 38 26.65 11.30 4.34
CA VAL A 38 26.50 11.08 5.77
C VAL A 38 26.32 9.58 6.07
N ALA A 39 25.46 8.91 5.32
CA ALA A 39 25.18 7.49 5.53
C ALA A 39 26.39 6.58 5.20
N LYS A 40 27.17 6.90 4.15
CA LYS A 40 28.42 6.18 3.80
C LYS A 40 29.46 6.24 4.91
N ASN A 41 29.50 7.34 5.66
CA ASN A 41 30.43 7.54 6.76
C ASN A 41 29.95 7.00 8.11
N TYR A 42 28.76 6.39 8.17
CA TYR A 42 28.20 5.80 9.38
C TYR A 42 28.42 4.28 9.40
N PRO A 43 29.35 3.76 10.20
CA PRO A 43 29.77 2.34 10.13
C PRO A 43 28.79 1.43 10.89
N ASN A 44 27.57 1.24 10.40
CA ASN A 44 26.67 0.23 10.95
C ASN A 44 25.74 -0.36 9.86
N ASN A 45 25.21 -1.56 10.13
CA ASN A 45 24.33 -2.28 9.23
C ASN A 45 23.04 -1.51 8.86
N ARG A 46 22.59 -0.57 9.71
CA ARG A 46 21.40 0.25 9.42
C ARG A 46 21.71 1.30 8.36
N ALA A 47 22.89 1.90 8.39
CA ALA A 47 23.32 2.86 7.37
C ALA A 47 23.53 2.20 6.01
N SER A 48 24.08 0.98 5.96
CA SER A 48 24.20 0.22 4.71
C SER A 48 22.84 -0.12 4.10
N LYS A 49 21.91 -0.62 4.88
CA LYS A 49 20.52 -0.88 4.44
C LYS A 49 19.79 0.39 4.02
N PHE A 50 20.03 1.50 4.73
CA PHE A 50 19.48 2.79 4.35
C PHE A 50 20.04 3.27 3.02
N LEU A 51 21.35 3.17 2.80
CA LEU A 51 21.99 3.54 1.54
C LEU A 51 21.48 2.66 0.39
N GLU A 52 21.40 1.36 0.59
CA GLU A 52 20.84 0.44 -0.38
C GLU A 52 19.41 0.84 -0.77
N TRP A 53 18.55 1.13 0.20
CA TRP A 53 17.21 1.64 -0.03
C TRP A 53 17.20 3.03 -0.71
N PHE A 54 18.06 3.93 -0.28
CA PHE A 54 18.11 5.31 -0.75
C PHE A 54 18.70 5.44 -2.16
N THR A 55 19.72 4.62 -2.49
CA THR A 55 20.38 4.58 -3.80
C THR A 55 19.69 3.66 -4.78
N TYR A 56 18.83 2.76 -4.30
CA TYR A 56 18.06 1.87 -5.13
C TYR A 56 16.99 2.66 -5.89
N SER A 57 17.39 3.23 -7.01
CA SER A 57 16.49 3.83 -7.98
C SER A 57 15.89 2.71 -8.84
N ASP A 58 15.01 1.91 -8.25
CA ASP A 58 14.15 1.05 -9.05
C ASP A 58 13.19 1.94 -9.84
N ASN A 59 13.54 2.17 -11.10
CA ASN A 59 12.74 2.96 -12.04
C ASN A 59 11.64 2.12 -12.70
N SER A 60 11.52 0.84 -12.33
CA SER A 60 10.38 0.03 -12.73
C SER A 60 9.07 0.64 -12.22
N ILE A 61 7.97 0.28 -12.85
CA ILE A 61 6.64 0.69 -12.40
C ILE A 61 6.41 0.24 -10.95
N ASP A 62 6.86 -0.96 -10.60
CA ASP A 62 6.73 -1.50 -9.25
C ASP A 62 7.54 -0.70 -8.23
N GLY A 63 8.80 -0.39 -8.53
CA GLY A 63 9.63 0.43 -7.64
C GLY A 63 9.08 1.83 -7.43
N GLN A 64 8.63 2.48 -8.51
CA GLN A 64 8.04 3.81 -8.43
C GLN A 64 6.71 3.82 -7.67
N SER A 65 5.81 2.87 -7.97
CA SER A 65 4.52 2.77 -7.26
C SER A 65 4.71 2.37 -5.79
N LYS A 66 5.72 1.57 -5.45
CA LYS A 66 6.07 1.23 -4.07
C LYS A 66 6.49 2.45 -3.26
N LYS A 67 7.32 3.33 -3.83
CA LYS A 67 7.69 4.62 -3.20
C LYS A 67 6.45 5.47 -2.93
N LYS A 68 5.53 5.53 -3.90
CA LYS A 68 4.25 6.23 -3.72
C LYS A 68 3.38 5.59 -2.63
N ALA A 69 3.37 4.26 -2.50
CA ALA A 69 2.64 3.58 -1.44
C ALA A 69 3.14 3.96 -0.04
N TYR A 70 4.46 4.03 0.16
CA TYR A 70 5.03 4.52 1.42
C TYR A 70 4.60 5.97 1.70
N THR A 71 4.68 6.85 0.70
CA THR A 71 4.28 8.25 0.86
C THR A 71 2.78 8.37 1.15
N LEU A 72 1.94 7.54 0.53
CA LEU A 72 0.50 7.52 0.77
C LEU A 72 0.17 7.17 2.22
N ILE A 73 0.83 6.15 2.77
CA ILE A 73 0.66 5.72 4.17
C ILE A 73 1.09 6.83 5.15
N GLU A 74 2.19 7.54 4.85
CA GLU A 74 2.71 8.61 5.70
C GLU A 74 1.92 9.93 5.55
N SER A 75 1.09 10.04 4.53
CA SER A 75 0.28 11.23 4.28
C SER A 75 -1.09 11.15 4.98
N ALA A 76 -1.66 12.29 5.29
CA ALA A 76 -3.04 12.39 5.79
C ALA A 76 -4.11 12.13 4.71
N LEU A 77 -3.71 11.78 3.48
CA LEU A 77 -4.66 11.58 2.38
C LEU A 77 -5.63 10.42 2.63
N LEU A 78 -5.14 9.30 3.19
CA LEU A 78 -5.98 8.16 3.52
C LEU A 78 -7.06 8.51 4.54
N ASP A 79 -6.80 9.44 5.45
CA ASP A 79 -7.78 9.85 6.46
C ASP A 79 -8.98 10.59 5.86
N SER A 80 -8.79 11.24 4.71
CA SER A 80 -9.84 11.96 3.97
C SER A 80 -10.67 11.05 3.07
N MET A 81 -10.26 9.80 2.84
CA MET A 81 -10.96 8.86 1.98
C MET A 81 -12.05 8.12 2.74
N GLU A 82 -13.23 7.95 2.12
CA GLU A 82 -14.28 7.12 2.71
C GLU A 82 -14.02 5.64 2.40
N PRO A 83 -13.68 4.83 3.43
CA PRO A 83 -13.33 3.42 3.23
C PRO A 83 -14.53 2.62 2.71
N GLY A 84 -14.23 1.50 2.05
CA GLY A 84 -15.25 0.60 1.53
C GLY A 84 -15.92 1.05 0.24
N THR A 85 -15.67 2.29 -0.22
CA THR A 85 -16.23 2.82 -1.46
C THR A 85 -15.36 2.53 -2.69
N ILE A 86 -16.00 2.48 -3.86
CA ILE A 86 -15.30 2.38 -5.16
C ILE A 86 -14.41 3.60 -5.36
N LYS A 87 -14.92 4.79 -4.99
CA LYS A 87 -14.16 6.04 -5.11
C LYS A 87 -12.86 6.00 -4.31
N CYS A 88 -12.89 5.49 -3.09
CA CYS A 88 -11.68 5.31 -2.28
C CYS A 88 -10.66 4.41 -2.97
N LEU A 89 -11.09 3.25 -3.48
CA LEU A 89 -10.22 2.33 -4.21
C LEU A 89 -9.63 2.97 -5.47
N GLN A 90 -10.42 3.74 -6.23
CA GLN A 90 -9.95 4.48 -7.40
C GLN A 90 -8.92 5.56 -7.02
N GLN A 91 -9.12 6.27 -5.91
CA GLN A 91 -8.18 7.27 -5.40
C GLN A 91 -6.85 6.65 -4.99
N ILE A 92 -6.88 5.52 -4.28
CA ILE A 92 -5.68 4.74 -3.92
C ILE A 92 -4.94 4.33 -5.20
N HIS A 93 -5.64 3.70 -6.15
CA HIS A 93 -5.04 3.26 -7.41
C HIS A 93 -4.48 4.43 -8.24
N ALA A 94 -5.20 5.54 -8.34
CA ALA A 94 -4.75 6.74 -9.02
C ALA A 94 -3.47 7.32 -8.37
N TYR A 95 -3.38 7.29 -7.05
CA TYR A 95 -2.19 7.76 -6.34
C TYR A 95 -0.98 6.85 -6.61
N LEU A 96 -1.15 5.54 -6.50
CA LEU A 96 -0.06 4.58 -6.69
C LEU A 96 0.49 4.60 -8.12
N PHE A 97 -0.39 4.70 -9.11
CA PHE A 97 -0.04 4.47 -10.51
C PHE A 97 -0.16 5.70 -11.41
N GLY A 98 -0.55 6.86 -10.88
CA GLY A 98 -0.62 8.12 -11.63
C GLY A 98 0.75 8.48 -12.24
N GLY A 99 0.79 8.77 -13.55
CA GLY A 99 2.02 8.98 -14.29
C GLY A 99 2.82 7.71 -14.62
N LEU A 100 2.35 6.53 -14.18
CA LEU A 100 2.96 5.22 -14.50
C LEU A 100 2.09 4.42 -15.47
N TYR A 101 0.77 4.56 -15.34
CA TYR A 101 -0.21 3.98 -16.26
C TYR A 101 -1.21 5.05 -16.69
N ASP A 102 -1.57 5.07 -17.97
CA ASP A 102 -2.58 6.00 -18.50
C ASP A 102 -3.99 5.73 -17.93
N PHE A 103 -4.23 4.50 -17.47
CA PHE A 103 -5.50 4.08 -16.87
C PHE A 103 -5.53 4.20 -15.33
N ALA A 104 -4.55 4.87 -14.71
CA ALA A 104 -4.50 5.00 -13.25
C ALA A 104 -5.80 5.56 -12.67
N GLY A 105 -6.42 4.83 -11.73
CA GLY A 105 -7.70 5.17 -11.12
C GLY A 105 -8.94 4.91 -11.99
N GLN A 106 -8.78 4.43 -13.23
CA GLN A 106 -9.89 4.19 -14.14
C GLN A 106 -10.36 2.74 -14.08
N ILE A 107 -11.67 2.53 -13.93
CA ILE A 107 -12.28 1.21 -14.02
C ILE A 107 -12.13 0.69 -15.45
N ARG A 108 -11.63 -0.53 -15.59
CA ARG A 108 -11.40 -1.16 -16.88
C ARG A 108 -12.70 -1.35 -17.67
N GLN A 109 -12.57 -1.25 -18.99
CA GLN A 109 -13.65 -1.52 -19.93
C GLN A 109 -13.41 -2.80 -20.75
N LYS A 110 -12.35 -3.57 -20.41
CA LYS A 110 -12.00 -4.82 -21.08
C LYS A 110 -12.10 -5.98 -20.10
N THR A 111 -12.58 -7.13 -20.58
CA THR A 111 -12.50 -8.39 -19.82
C THR A 111 -11.05 -8.85 -19.77
N ILE A 112 -10.59 -9.28 -18.60
CA ILE A 112 -9.20 -9.70 -18.38
C ILE A 112 -9.12 -11.12 -17.85
N TRP A 113 -8.03 -11.78 -18.22
CA TRP A 113 -7.62 -13.09 -17.75
C TRP A 113 -6.23 -12.97 -17.15
N LYS A 114 -5.99 -13.66 -16.04
CA LYS A 114 -4.64 -13.77 -15.45
C LYS A 114 -4.49 -15.16 -14.83
N ASP A 115 -3.41 -15.85 -15.15
CA ASP A 115 -3.06 -17.16 -14.58
C ASP A 115 -4.21 -18.18 -14.66
N GLY A 116 -4.90 -18.22 -15.81
CA GLY A 116 -6.02 -19.13 -16.04
C GLY A 116 -7.34 -18.71 -15.37
N THR A 117 -7.37 -17.59 -14.66
CA THR A 117 -8.56 -17.06 -14.00
C THR A 117 -9.24 -16.00 -14.84
N LEU A 118 -10.53 -16.18 -15.13
CA LEU A 118 -11.40 -15.16 -15.72
C LEU A 118 -11.96 -14.30 -14.59
N PHE A 119 -11.64 -13.02 -14.59
CA PHE A 119 -12.25 -12.05 -13.69
C PHE A 119 -13.62 -11.56 -14.19
N CYS A 120 -14.32 -10.75 -13.39
CA CYS A 120 -15.60 -10.22 -13.77
C CYS A 120 -15.58 -9.64 -15.19
N ARG A 121 -16.54 -10.03 -16.04
CA ARG A 121 -16.65 -9.48 -17.40
C ARG A 121 -16.92 -7.99 -17.36
N ALA A 122 -16.32 -7.25 -18.28
CA ALA A 122 -16.39 -5.77 -18.29
C ALA A 122 -17.84 -5.25 -18.34
N GLU A 123 -18.73 -5.92 -19.05
CA GLU A 123 -20.15 -5.57 -19.19
C GLU A 123 -20.92 -5.61 -17.87
N TYR A 124 -20.50 -6.44 -16.91
CA TYR A 124 -21.13 -6.56 -15.58
C TYR A 124 -20.35 -5.84 -14.49
N LEU A 125 -19.14 -5.37 -14.78
CA LEU A 125 -18.21 -4.88 -13.77
C LEU A 125 -18.79 -3.72 -12.95
N MET A 126 -19.33 -2.70 -13.59
CA MET A 126 -19.90 -1.54 -12.88
C MET A 126 -21.10 -1.91 -12.01
N LYS A 127 -21.92 -2.87 -12.46
CA LYS A 127 -23.04 -3.37 -11.66
C LYS A 127 -22.54 -4.11 -10.42
N ASN A 128 -21.55 -4.99 -10.60
CA ASN A 128 -20.96 -5.75 -9.49
C ASN A 128 -20.25 -4.83 -8.49
N LEU A 129 -19.51 -3.84 -8.95
CA LEU A 129 -18.85 -2.87 -8.07
C LEU A 129 -19.87 -2.15 -7.16
N ARG A 130 -21.02 -1.72 -7.70
CA ARG A 130 -22.08 -1.10 -6.88
C ARG A 130 -22.66 -2.07 -5.85
N LEU A 131 -22.81 -3.36 -6.18
CA LEU A 131 -23.25 -4.38 -5.23
C LEU A 131 -22.20 -4.59 -4.13
N ILE A 132 -20.91 -4.65 -4.49
CA ILE A 132 -19.80 -4.78 -3.53
C ILE A 132 -19.74 -3.54 -2.63
N GLU A 133 -19.88 -2.34 -3.17
CA GLU A 133 -19.91 -1.11 -2.37
C GLU A 133 -21.03 -1.13 -1.31
N ALA A 134 -22.20 -1.67 -1.67
CA ALA A 134 -23.36 -1.78 -0.77
C ALA A 134 -23.26 -2.95 0.24
N MET A 135 -22.25 -3.83 0.14
CA MET A 135 -22.06 -4.91 1.12
C MET A 135 -21.75 -4.35 2.52
N PRO A 136 -22.24 -5.01 3.57
CA PRO A 136 -21.96 -4.62 4.95
C PRO A 136 -20.46 -4.74 5.26
N GLU A 137 -19.99 -3.94 6.23
CA GLU A 137 -18.57 -3.86 6.64
C GLU A 137 -18.46 -3.58 8.15
N THR A 138 -19.34 -4.19 8.95
CA THR A 138 -19.40 -4.00 10.40
C THR A 138 -18.66 -5.07 11.18
N THR A 139 -18.46 -6.23 10.58
CA THR A 139 -17.75 -7.37 11.17
C THR A 139 -16.55 -7.79 10.32
N PHE A 140 -15.61 -8.52 10.95
CA PHE A 140 -14.47 -9.09 10.25
C PHE A 140 -14.91 -9.92 9.03
N ASP A 141 -15.90 -10.80 9.22
CA ASP A 141 -16.37 -11.69 8.14
C ASP A 141 -16.99 -10.95 6.96
N GLU A 142 -17.73 -9.89 7.23
CA GLU A 142 -18.31 -9.01 6.20
C GLU A 142 -17.24 -8.28 5.43
N ILE A 143 -16.23 -7.71 6.13
CA ILE A 143 -15.13 -6.99 5.49
C ILE A 143 -14.31 -7.93 4.61
N VAL A 144 -13.97 -9.14 5.09
CA VAL A 144 -13.24 -10.12 4.28
C VAL A 144 -14.10 -10.60 3.10
N GLY A 145 -15.40 -10.81 3.29
CA GLY A 145 -16.31 -11.12 2.19
C GLY A 145 -16.30 -10.05 1.11
N LYS A 146 -16.42 -8.80 1.50
CA LYS A 146 -16.35 -7.63 0.60
C LYS A 146 -15.00 -7.54 -0.14
N TYR A 147 -13.90 -7.85 0.55
CA TYR A 147 -12.57 -7.91 -0.05
C TYR A 147 -12.44 -9.02 -1.10
N VAL A 148 -12.96 -10.21 -0.82
CA VAL A 148 -12.99 -11.34 -1.76
C VAL A 148 -13.75 -10.97 -3.02
N GLU A 149 -14.96 -10.40 -2.89
CA GLU A 149 -15.75 -9.96 -4.02
C GLU A 149 -15.05 -8.86 -4.84
N MET A 150 -14.34 -7.93 -4.20
CA MET A 150 -13.54 -6.92 -4.89
C MET A 150 -12.37 -7.55 -5.66
N ASN A 151 -11.75 -8.59 -5.12
CA ASN A 151 -10.71 -9.32 -5.82
C ASN A 151 -11.27 -10.07 -7.06
N VAL A 152 -12.47 -10.64 -6.96
CA VAL A 152 -13.17 -11.26 -8.11
C VAL A 152 -13.54 -10.22 -9.16
N ALA A 153 -14.00 -9.06 -8.73
CA ALA A 153 -14.33 -7.95 -9.63
C ALA A 153 -13.10 -7.48 -10.42
N HIS A 154 -11.94 -7.37 -9.76
CA HIS A 154 -10.66 -6.98 -10.35
C HIS A 154 -10.78 -5.72 -11.22
N PRO A 155 -11.09 -4.55 -10.61
CA PRO A 155 -11.63 -3.41 -11.35
C PRO A 155 -10.65 -2.69 -12.27
N PHE A 156 -9.34 -2.89 -12.12
CA PHE A 156 -8.31 -2.20 -12.92
C PHE A 156 -7.64 -3.14 -13.91
N MET A 157 -6.96 -2.58 -14.91
CA MET A 157 -6.18 -3.36 -15.88
C MET A 157 -4.95 -4.00 -15.24
N GLU A 158 -4.32 -3.33 -14.27
CA GLU A 158 -3.17 -3.81 -13.48
C GLU A 158 -3.21 -3.14 -12.10
N GLY A 159 -2.42 -3.64 -11.11
CA GLY A 159 -2.29 -3.02 -9.78
C GLY A 159 -3.43 -3.29 -8.80
N ASN A 160 -4.33 -4.21 -9.13
CA ASN A 160 -5.50 -4.53 -8.29
C ASN A 160 -5.09 -5.00 -6.90
N GLY A 161 -4.21 -6.00 -6.78
CA GLY A 161 -3.79 -6.54 -5.50
C GLY A 161 -3.18 -5.49 -4.58
N ARG A 162 -2.26 -4.67 -5.09
CA ARG A 162 -1.60 -3.59 -4.33
C ARG A 162 -2.59 -2.55 -3.82
N SER A 163 -3.55 -2.15 -4.64
CA SER A 163 -4.56 -1.16 -4.26
C SER A 163 -5.60 -1.72 -3.30
N THR A 164 -6.07 -2.96 -3.53
CA THR A 164 -7.13 -3.57 -2.71
C THR A 164 -6.64 -3.96 -1.32
N ARG A 165 -5.36 -4.28 -1.12
CA ARG A 165 -4.80 -4.53 0.22
C ARG A 165 -4.76 -3.25 1.06
N ILE A 166 -4.37 -2.11 0.51
CA ILE A 166 -4.44 -0.81 1.21
C ILE A 166 -5.90 -0.44 1.51
N TRP A 167 -6.80 -0.67 0.57
CA TRP A 167 -8.23 -0.42 0.75
C TRP A 167 -8.83 -1.29 1.86
N LEU A 168 -8.44 -2.58 1.94
CA LEU A 168 -8.84 -3.49 3.01
C LEU A 168 -8.37 -3.00 4.39
N ASP A 169 -7.07 -2.66 4.51
CA ASP A 169 -6.50 -2.15 5.75
C ASP A 169 -7.21 -0.87 6.21
N LEU A 170 -7.58 0.01 5.28
CA LEU A 170 -8.32 1.23 5.58
C LEU A 170 -9.72 0.92 6.12
N ILE A 171 -10.43 -0.08 5.58
CA ILE A 171 -11.72 -0.53 6.10
C ILE A 171 -11.56 -1.06 7.52
N PHE A 172 -10.63 -1.99 7.74
CA PHE A 172 -10.37 -2.54 9.06
C PHE A 172 -10.02 -1.46 10.09
N LYS A 173 -9.12 -0.53 9.72
CA LYS A 173 -8.72 0.59 10.59
C LYS A 173 -9.90 1.45 10.99
N LYS A 174 -10.76 1.82 10.07
CA LYS A 174 -11.90 2.71 10.32
C LYS A 174 -13.04 2.02 11.06
N ARG A 175 -13.38 0.78 10.68
CA ARG A 175 -14.55 0.06 11.20
C ARG A 175 -14.25 -0.72 12.49
N LEU A 176 -13.12 -1.41 12.56
CA LEU A 176 -12.81 -2.33 13.66
C LEU A 176 -11.64 -1.88 14.55
N LYS A 177 -10.92 -0.81 14.20
CA LYS A 177 -9.68 -0.40 14.88
C LYS A 177 -8.62 -1.51 14.87
N LEU A 178 -8.51 -2.20 13.76
CA LEU A 178 -7.56 -3.27 13.50
C LEU A 178 -6.87 -3.01 12.15
N CYS A 179 -5.74 -3.66 11.92
CA CYS A 179 -5.09 -3.74 10.61
C CYS A 179 -4.44 -5.11 10.43
N VAL A 180 -4.02 -5.43 9.21
CA VAL A 180 -3.36 -6.70 8.91
C VAL A 180 -1.85 -6.53 9.03
N ASP A 181 -1.21 -7.35 9.84
CA ASP A 181 0.24 -7.53 9.81
C ASP A 181 0.61 -8.50 8.69
N TRP A 182 0.73 -7.97 7.47
CA TRP A 182 1.03 -8.74 6.27
C TRP A 182 2.32 -9.56 6.36
N SER A 183 3.25 -9.18 7.25
CA SER A 183 4.48 -9.93 7.46
C SER A 183 4.29 -11.32 8.07
N LYS A 184 3.10 -11.59 8.62
CA LYS A 184 2.73 -12.90 9.18
C LYS A 184 2.12 -13.86 8.16
N ILE A 185 1.90 -13.40 6.94
CA ILE A 185 1.21 -14.20 5.91
C ILE A 185 2.23 -14.61 4.84
N ASP A 186 2.36 -15.93 4.63
CA ASP A 186 3.21 -16.45 3.56
C ASP A 186 2.61 -16.15 2.17
N LYS A 187 3.47 -15.82 1.19
CA LYS A 187 3.07 -15.49 -0.18
C LYS A 187 2.26 -16.61 -0.84
N LYS A 188 2.76 -17.85 -0.76
CA LYS A 188 2.13 -18.99 -1.44
C LYS A 188 0.78 -19.32 -0.81
N GLU A 189 0.71 -19.28 0.52
CA GLU A 189 -0.54 -19.47 1.26
C GLU A 189 -1.56 -18.39 0.94
N TYR A 190 -1.13 -17.11 0.88
CA TYR A 190 -2.00 -16.00 0.53
C TYR A 190 -2.57 -16.13 -0.90
N LEU A 191 -1.71 -16.38 -1.88
CA LEU A 191 -2.14 -16.50 -3.28
C LEU A 191 -3.08 -17.69 -3.48
N GLU A 192 -2.79 -18.83 -2.84
CA GLU A 192 -3.68 -20.01 -2.86
C GLU A 192 -5.02 -19.71 -2.17
N ALA A 193 -5.00 -19.06 -1.01
CA ALA A 193 -6.21 -18.68 -0.29
C ALA A 193 -7.07 -17.72 -1.12
N MET A 194 -6.47 -16.75 -1.80
CA MET A 194 -7.18 -15.82 -2.68
C MET A 194 -7.75 -16.53 -3.92
N ARG A 195 -7.02 -17.47 -4.50
CA ARG A 195 -7.51 -18.28 -5.62
C ARG A 195 -8.73 -19.12 -5.23
N ARG A 196 -8.71 -19.74 -4.05
CA ARG A 196 -9.83 -20.54 -3.53
C ARG A 196 -11.00 -19.71 -3.06
N SER A 197 -10.77 -18.47 -2.66
CA SER A 197 -11.79 -17.62 -2.01
C SER A 197 -13.04 -17.40 -2.85
N THR A 198 -12.95 -17.58 -4.17
CA THR A 198 -14.11 -17.50 -5.10
C THR A 198 -15.18 -18.55 -4.82
N THR A 199 -14.81 -19.69 -4.21
CA THR A 199 -15.72 -20.77 -3.85
C THR A 199 -15.70 -21.08 -2.36
N ASP A 200 -14.59 -20.84 -1.69
CA ASP A 200 -14.42 -21.10 -0.26
C ASP A 200 -13.47 -20.09 0.39
N ALA A 201 -14.03 -19.14 1.09
CA ALA A 201 -13.29 -18.06 1.74
C ALA A 201 -12.69 -18.45 3.12
N ARG A 202 -12.85 -19.70 3.61
CA ARG A 202 -12.39 -20.08 4.96
C ARG A 202 -10.89 -19.92 5.12
N MET A 203 -10.09 -20.26 4.10
CA MET A 203 -8.63 -20.17 4.16
C MET A 203 -8.19 -18.71 4.27
N ILE A 204 -8.68 -17.81 3.42
CA ILE A 204 -8.30 -16.39 3.48
C ILE A 204 -8.78 -15.73 4.77
N LYS A 205 -9.97 -16.07 5.27
CA LYS A 205 -10.45 -15.62 6.57
C LYS A 205 -9.54 -16.04 7.71
N SER A 206 -9.10 -17.30 7.71
CA SER A 206 -8.18 -17.83 8.74
C SER A 206 -6.83 -17.13 8.71
N LEU A 207 -6.24 -16.93 7.52
CA LEU A 207 -4.95 -16.24 7.35
C LEU A 207 -5.04 -14.79 7.82
N LEU A 208 -6.04 -14.05 7.36
CA LEU A 208 -6.22 -12.66 7.78
C LEU A 208 -6.51 -12.55 9.28
N HIS A 209 -7.36 -13.42 9.83
CA HIS A 209 -7.66 -13.39 11.27
C HIS A 209 -6.41 -13.63 12.13
N GLY A 210 -5.56 -14.57 11.73
CA GLY A 210 -4.28 -14.84 12.43
C GLY A 210 -3.26 -13.70 12.33
N ALA A 211 -3.42 -12.82 11.34
CA ALA A 211 -2.54 -11.68 11.12
C ALA A 211 -3.09 -10.34 11.64
N MET A 212 -4.31 -10.33 12.20
CA MET A 212 -4.88 -9.08 12.74
C MET A 212 -4.08 -8.53 13.91
N THR A 213 -4.01 -7.21 14.00
CA THR A 213 -3.38 -6.49 15.11
C THR A 213 -4.13 -5.17 15.38
N ASP A 214 -4.07 -4.72 16.63
CA ASP A 214 -4.62 -3.43 17.08
C ASP A 214 -3.63 -2.26 16.94
N LYS A 215 -2.43 -2.52 16.45
CA LYS A 215 -1.37 -1.51 16.24
C LYS A 215 -1.62 -0.64 15.00
N ILE A 216 -2.77 -0.01 14.94
CA ILE A 216 -3.27 0.74 13.79
C ILE A 216 -2.49 2.02 13.45
N ASP A 217 -1.60 2.46 14.33
CA ASP A 217 -0.74 3.64 14.15
C ASP A 217 0.76 3.27 14.16
N ASP A 218 1.09 1.97 14.15
CA ASP A 218 2.46 1.51 14.11
C ASP A 218 3.02 1.60 12.67
N ARG A 219 3.89 2.59 12.46
CA ARG A 219 4.52 2.84 11.16
C ARG A 219 5.24 1.60 10.61
N GLU A 220 5.89 0.80 11.47
CA GLU A 220 6.66 -0.36 11.03
C GLU A 220 5.76 -1.44 10.42
N ILE A 221 4.58 -1.65 10.99
CA ILE A 221 3.59 -2.61 10.46
C ILE A 221 3.14 -2.19 9.07
N PHE A 222 2.82 -0.92 8.88
CA PHE A 222 2.38 -0.43 7.57
C PHE A 222 3.50 -0.45 6.52
N MET A 223 4.73 -0.07 6.88
CA MET A 223 5.86 -0.14 5.96
C MET A 223 6.16 -1.58 5.53
N LYS A 224 6.21 -2.52 6.47
CA LYS A 224 6.31 -3.95 6.16
C LYS A 224 5.12 -4.44 5.33
N GLY A 225 3.91 -3.96 5.62
CA GLY A 225 2.72 -4.29 4.84
C GLY A 225 2.87 -3.93 3.36
N ILE A 226 3.43 -2.76 3.04
CA ILE A 226 3.76 -2.40 1.67
C ILE A 226 4.80 -3.35 1.08
N ASP A 227 5.88 -3.66 1.81
CA ASP A 227 6.92 -4.59 1.34
C ASP A 227 6.32 -5.92 0.93
N TYR A 228 5.52 -6.53 1.80
CA TYR A 228 4.85 -7.81 1.53
C TYR A 228 3.82 -7.71 0.41
N SER A 229 3.06 -6.61 0.35
CA SER A 229 2.10 -6.36 -0.73
C SER A 229 2.77 -6.37 -2.10
N TYR A 230 3.95 -5.79 -2.23
CA TYR A 230 4.72 -5.82 -3.49
C TYR A 230 5.41 -7.15 -3.71
N TYR A 231 5.89 -7.80 -2.67
CA TYR A 231 6.47 -9.15 -2.75
C TYR A 231 5.47 -10.19 -3.29
N TYR A 232 4.19 -10.08 -2.93
CA TYR A 232 3.15 -11.00 -3.44
C TYR A 232 2.94 -10.89 -4.96
N GLU A 233 3.24 -9.76 -5.57
CA GLU A 233 3.08 -9.56 -7.02
C GLU A 233 4.30 -10.00 -7.84
N GLN A 234 5.43 -10.30 -7.21
CA GLN A 234 6.63 -10.77 -7.93
C GLN A 234 6.40 -12.19 -8.45
N THR A 235 6.75 -12.42 -9.72
CA THR A 235 6.85 -13.77 -10.28
C THR A 235 8.12 -14.44 -9.78
N ASP A 236 8.03 -15.70 -9.37
CA ASP A 236 9.18 -16.52 -8.98
C ASP A 236 10.04 -16.84 -10.21
#